data_38b20e4cfb7b89a1f4761a657d5149e9
#
_entry.id   38b20e4cfb7b89a1f4761a657d5149e9
#
_cell.length_a   1.000
_cell.length_b   1.000
_cell.length_c   1.000
_cell.angle_alpha   90.00
_cell.angle_beta   90.00
_cell.angle_gamma   90.00
#
_symmetry.space_group_name_H-M   'P 1'
#
loop_
_entity.id
_entity.type
_entity.pdbx_description
1 polymer ?
#
loop_
_entity_poly.entity_id
_entity_poly.type
_entity_poly.pdbx_seq_one_letter_code
_entity_poly.pdbx_strand_id
1 'polypeptide(L)'
;MATETTTLSADLARTAVQTAVLAPSIHNSQPWHWRLHDGVLDLSADLTRAVPVADPDHRQLVMSCGAALFHTWLSLRAAGLTAQIDELPDGPDITRGRLATLRVIDTSAPAPGDAALAAAIGHRHTDRRPFDPADMPGELIRGLRAAAEEEGCWLDPLTRTDARVELSVILAHADWIETHDPAYQAELLRWSRTDPDATDGVPRSVVVGSETQRQSEFSLRDFDVVGQAGQHLRDPRVEHPGVLVLGTDADGPADWLRAGRALARVLAVATSAGLAASPLGQAIDLEATRALVREATGGLGTAQMILRVGYPDPAAEPLPPTRRRPIDEVLDLVSDPASA
;
A
#
# COMPACT_ATOMS: atom_id res chain seq x y z
N MET A 1 17.27 31.05 24.72
CA MET A 1 17.91 29.80 24.34
C MET A 1 17.53 29.55 22.88
N ALA A 2 18.48 29.58 21.95
CA ALA A 2 18.23 29.22 20.59
C ALA A 2 17.90 27.72 20.58
N THR A 3 16.71 27.34 20.17
CA THR A 3 16.37 25.96 19.83
C THR A 3 17.29 25.55 18.69
N GLU A 4 18.24 24.66 18.96
CA GLU A 4 18.98 23.99 17.89
C GLU A 4 17.94 23.32 17.00
N THR A 5 17.79 23.83 15.79
CA THR A 5 16.92 23.22 14.77
C THR A 5 17.57 21.89 14.42
N THR A 6 16.97 20.79 14.87
CA THR A 6 17.46 19.45 14.55
C THR A 6 17.27 19.24 13.06
N THR A 7 18.36 19.27 12.30
CA THR A 7 18.35 19.12 10.85
C THR A 7 18.41 17.62 10.50
N LEU A 8 17.66 17.17 9.54
CA LEU A 8 17.70 15.79 9.07
C LEU A 8 19.04 15.54 8.35
N SER A 9 19.88 14.69 8.93
CA SER A 9 21.16 14.33 8.32
C SER A 9 20.98 13.37 7.15
N ALA A 10 21.97 13.30 6.26
CA ALA A 10 21.98 12.37 5.13
C ALA A 10 21.85 10.90 5.55
N ASP A 11 22.49 10.50 6.65
CA ASP A 11 22.42 9.12 7.16
C ASP A 11 21.04 8.77 7.70
N LEU A 12 20.40 9.69 8.42
CA LEU A 12 19.03 9.50 8.91
C LEU A 12 18.02 9.48 7.77
N ALA A 13 18.18 10.37 6.80
CA ALA A 13 17.34 10.38 5.59
C ALA A 13 17.49 9.05 4.81
N ARG A 14 18.72 8.58 4.62
CA ARG A 14 19.00 7.29 3.98
C ARG A 14 18.34 6.14 4.73
N THR A 15 18.44 6.08 6.04
CA THR A 15 17.80 5.06 6.87
C THR A 15 16.28 5.11 6.76
N ALA A 16 15.70 6.31 6.80
CA ALA A 16 14.25 6.49 6.68
C ALA A 16 13.75 6.06 5.28
N VAL A 17 14.46 6.42 4.21
CA VAL A 17 14.10 6.01 2.84
C VAL A 17 14.34 4.51 2.61
N GLN A 18 15.33 3.88 3.26
CA GLN A 18 15.47 2.41 3.25
C GLN A 18 14.23 1.71 3.81
N THR A 19 13.57 2.30 4.80
CA THR A 19 12.28 1.80 5.30
C THR A 19 11.15 2.13 4.32
N ALA A 20 11.18 3.30 3.69
CA ALA A 20 10.18 3.74 2.71
C ALA A 20 10.08 2.79 1.51
N VAL A 21 11.19 2.30 0.99
CA VAL A 21 11.18 1.39 -0.19
C VAL A 21 10.46 0.07 0.07
N LEU A 22 10.24 -0.31 1.34
CA LEU A 22 9.46 -1.49 1.71
C LEU A 22 7.93 -1.28 1.60
N ALA A 23 7.50 -0.06 1.29
CA ALA A 23 6.07 0.25 1.17
C ALA A 23 5.38 -0.57 0.07
N PRO A 24 4.08 -0.84 0.22
CA PRO A 24 3.29 -1.39 -0.87
C PRO A 24 3.13 -0.35 -1.98
N SER A 25 3.10 -0.82 -3.21
CA SER A 25 2.78 0.01 -4.37
C SER A 25 2.00 -0.79 -5.40
N ILE A 26 1.24 -0.11 -6.26
CA ILE A 26 0.56 -0.75 -7.37
C ILE A 26 1.58 -1.55 -8.19
N HIS A 27 1.31 -2.83 -8.41
CA HIS A 27 2.16 -3.78 -9.13
C HIS A 27 3.66 -3.77 -8.72
N ASN A 28 3.98 -3.36 -7.47
CA ASN A 28 5.35 -3.14 -7.00
C ASN A 28 6.14 -2.17 -7.90
N SER A 29 5.44 -1.18 -8.46
CA SER A 29 6.03 -0.17 -9.36
C SER A 29 6.98 0.79 -8.64
N GLN A 30 6.77 1.01 -7.33
CA GLN A 30 7.61 1.88 -6.49
C GLN A 30 7.80 3.28 -7.11
N PRO A 31 6.70 4.03 -7.30
CA PRO A 31 6.69 5.25 -8.10
C PRO A 31 7.04 6.50 -7.28
N TRP A 32 7.93 6.38 -6.35
CA TRP A 32 8.38 7.46 -5.48
C TRP A 32 9.81 7.86 -5.80
N HIS A 33 10.08 9.15 -5.64
CA HIS A 33 11.42 9.73 -5.69
C HIS A 33 11.61 10.70 -4.52
N TRP A 34 12.73 10.56 -3.83
CA TRP A 34 13.07 11.35 -2.66
C TRP A 34 14.25 12.28 -2.96
N ARG A 35 14.22 13.48 -2.39
CA ARG A 35 15.31 14.43 -2.48
C ARG A 35 15.56 15.07 -1.14
N LEU A 36 16.79 14.92 -0.61
CA LEU A 36 17.23 15.63 0.58
C LEU A 36 18.00 16.89 0.17
N HIS A 37 17.58 18.03 0.69
CA HIS A 37 18.27 19.33 0.56
C HIS A 37 18.01 20.16 1.82
N ASP A 38 19.00 20.89 2.29
CA ASP A 38 18.90 21.80 3.45
C ASP A 38 18.23 21.16 4.69
N GLY A 39 18.45 19.86 4.91
CA GLY A 39 17.82 19.10 6.00
C GLY A 39 16.32 18.85 5.84
N VAL A 40 15.78 19.06 4.67
CA VAL A 40 14.39 18.82 4.28
C VAL A 40 14.32 17.66 3.31
N LEU A 41 13.40 16.74 3.51
CA LEU A 41 13.20 15.58 2.64
C LEU A 41 11.91 15.76 1.83
N ASP A 42 12.05 15.93 0.55
CA ASP A 42 10.94 16.05 -0.41
C ASP A 42 10.59 14.69 -1.03
N LEU A 43 9.31 14.45 -1.22
CA LEU A 43 8.74 13.32 -1.94
C LEU A 43 8.06 13.80 -3.22
N SER A 44 8.41 13.21 -4.35
CA SER A 44 7.76 13.44 -5.65
C SER A 44 7.33 12.12 -6.29
N ALA A 45 6.38 12.19 -7.22
CA ALA A 45 5.97 11.06 -8.04
C ALA A 45 6.96 10.81 -9.18
N ASP A 46 7.34 9.55 -9.38
CA ASP A 46 8.06 9.09 -10.58
C ASP A 46 7.04 8.59 -11.62
N LEU A 47 6.57 9.48 -12.48
CA LEU A 47 5.56 9.17 -13.50
C LEU A 47 6.05 8.18 -14.57
N THR A 48 7.37 7.96 -14.72
CA THR A 48 7.88 6.94 -15.62
C THR A 48 7.51 5.53 -15.20
N ARG A 49 7.07 5.40 -13.93
CA ARG A 49 6.63 4.15 -13.30
C ARG A 49 5.11 4.06 -13.14
N ALA A 50 4.39 4.93 -13.82
CA ALA A 50 2.92 4.89 -13.85
C ALA A 50 2.41 3.61 -14.53
N VAL A 51 1.18 3.25 -14.19
CA VAL A 51 0.42 2.12 -14.73
C VAL A 51 -0.84 2.70 -15.39
N PRO A 52 -0.71 3.34 -16.57
CA PRO A 52 -1.74 4.24 -17.10
C PRO A 52 -3.02 3.54 -17.56
N VAL A 53 -3.04 2.23 -17.73
CA VAL A 53 -4.26 1.49 -18.08
C VAL A 53 -5.06 1.15 -16.83
N ALA A 54 -4.40 0.61 -15.79
CA ALA A 54 -5.05 0.28 -14.54
C ALA A 54 -5.26 1.49 -13.60
N ASP A 55 -4.47 2.56 -13.77
CA ASP A 55 -4.47 3.76 -12.92
C ASP A 55 -4.35 5.05 -13.76
N PRO A 56 -5.33 5.36 -14.62
CA PRO A 56 -5.26 6.49 -15.57
C PRO A 56 -5.17 7.85 -14.87
N ASP A 57 -5.78 7.99 -13.70
CA ASP A 57 -5.77 9.23 -12.91
C ASP A 57 -4.58 9.33 -11.95
N HIS A 58 -3.69 8.32 -11.92
CA HIS A 58 -2.56 8.21 -11.00
C HIS A 58 -2.95 8.14 -9.52
N ARG A 59 -4.18 7.78 -9.20
CA ARG A 59 -4.70 7.66 -7.84
C ARG A 59 -3.90 6.66 -7.01
N GLN A 60 -3.71 5.44 -7.53
CA GLN A 60 -2.93 4.40 -6.83
C GLN A 60 -1.44 4.70 -6.82
N LEU A 61 -0.94 5.41 -7.82
CA LEU A 61 0.43 5.92 -7.83
C LEU A 61 0.64 6.86 -6.65
N VAL A 62 -0.25 7.85 -6.44
CA VAL A 62 -0.18 8.78 -5.29
C VAL A 62 -0.37 8.04 -3.97
N MET A 63 -1.29 7.07 -3.89
CA MET A 63 -1.46 6.21 -2.72
C MET A 63 -0.17 5.41 -2.41
N SER A 64 0.53 4.92 -3.44
CA SER A 64 1.82 4.23 -3.27
C SER A 64 2.87 5.15 -2.66
N CYS A 65 2.93 6.41 -3.12
CA CYS A 65 3.80 7.44 -2.53
C CYS A 65 3.39 7.77 -1.08
N GLY A 66 2.09 7.83 -0.79
CA GLY A 66 1.56 8.00 0.57
C GLY A 66 1.97 6.88 1.52
N ALA A 67 1.98 5.64 1.03
CA ALA A 67 2.45 4.50 1.81
C ALA A 67 3.96 4.61 2.12
N ALA A 68 4.78 5.03 1.16
CA ALA A 68 6.20 5.29 1.37
C ALA A 68 6.43 6.46 2.34
N LEU A 69 5.60 7.50 2.27
CA LEU A 69 5.62 8.63 3.19
C LEU A 69 5.37 8.20 4.64
N PHE A 70 4.37 7.34 4.88
CA PHE A 70 4.10 6.80 6.20
C PHE A 70 5.29 5.99 6.74
N HIS A 71 5.89 5.13 5.92
CA HIS A 71 7.06 4.35 6.33
C HIS A 71 8.25 5.24 6.70
N THR A 72 8.49 6.31 5.92
CA THR A 72 9.52 7.31 6.23
C THR A 72 9.24 7.99 7.57
N TRP A 73 8.02 8.49 7.75
CA TRP A 73 7.59 9.16 8.97
C TRP A 73 7.75 8.23 10.19
N LEU A 74 7.30 6.98 10.09
CA LEU A 74 7.39 6.01 11.18
C LEU A 74 8.85 5.65 11.51
N SER A 75 9.73 5.55 10.52
CA SER A 75 11.15 5.33 10.71
C SER A 75 11.79 6.49 11.50
N LEU A 76 11.47 7.74 11.17
CA LEU A 76 11.93 8.92 11.92
C LEU A 76 11.37 8.93 13.35
N ARG A 77 10.10 8.61 13.54
CA ARG A 77 9.46 8.49 14.86
C ARG A 77 10.14 7.43 15.71
N ALA A 78 10.42 6.26 15.15
CA ALA A 78 11.12 5.18 15.85
C ALA A 78 12.57 5.56 16.22
N ALA A 79 13.19 6.47 15.47
CA ALA A 79 14.49 7.06 15.79
C ALA A 79 14.42 8.22 16.81
N GLY A 80 13.24 8.52 17.35
CA GLY A 80 13.07 9.61 18.34
C GLY A 80 13.01 11.00 17.72
N LEU A 81 12.61 11.11 16.46
CA LEU A 81 12.48 12.38 15.74
C LEU A 81 11.00 12.69 15.49
N THR A 82 10.61 13.94 15.73
CA THR A 82 9.30 14.45 15.36
C THR A 82 9.41 15.16 14.02
N ALA A 83 8.75 14.61 13.00
CA ALA A 83 8.71 15.20 11.67
C ALA A 83 7.32 15.79 11.37
N GLN A 84 7.33 17.02 10.87
CA GLN A 84 6.15 17.65 10.28
C GLN A 84 6.09 17.29 8.80
N ILE A 85 4.88 16.94 8.33
CA ILE A 85 4.59 16.68 6.92
C ILE A 85 3.77 17.87 6.39
N ASP A 86 4.24 18.43 5.28
CA ASP A 86 3.50 19.39 4.47
C ASP A 86 3.05 18.69 3.19
N GLU A 87 1.74 18.49 3.05
CA GLU A 87 1.14 17.74 1.93
C GLU A 87 0.89 18.69 0.75
N LEU A 88 1.29 18.28 -0.44
CA LEU A 88 1.13 19.02 -1.71
C LEU A 88 1.59 20.48 -1.61
N PRO A 89 2.82 20.75 -1.18
CA PRO A 89 3.28 22.13 -0.93
C PRO A 89 3.26 23.01 -2.19
N ASP A 90 3.31 22.41 -3.38
CA ASP A 90 3.26 23.11 -4.67
C ASP A 90 1.85 23.10 -5.31
N GLY A 91 0.83 22.63 -4.56
CA GLY A 91 -0.55 22.50 -5.04
C GLY A 91 -0.87 21.11 -5.57
N PRO A 92 -2.08 20.90 -6.11
CA PRO A 92 -2.60 19.57 -6.43
C PRO A 92 -2.08 18.96 -7.75
N ASP A 93 -1.24 19.65 -8.51
CA ASP A 93 -0.64 19.09 -9.75
C ASP A 93 0.48 18.13 -9.41
N ILE A 94 0.15 16.83 -9.34
CA ILE A 94 1.09 15.74 -9.02
C ILE A 94 2.15 15.51 -10.09
N THR A 95 1.99 16.08 -11.28
CA THR A 95 2.90 15.87 -12.41
C THR A 95 4.12 16.77 -12.37
N ARG A 96 4.07 17.84 -11.59
CA ARG A 96 5.12 18.86 -11.51
C ARG A 96 5.55 19.22 -10.10
N GLY A 97 4.69 18.92 -9.13
CA GLY A 97 4.88 19.30 -7.75
C GLY A 97 5.40 18.17 -6.87
N ARG A 98 5.79 18.57 -5.67
CA ARG A 98 6.07 17.63 -4.59
C ARG A 98 4.75 17.11 -4.04
N LEU A 99 4.72 15.82 -3.73
CA LEU A 99 3.59 15.22 -3.03
C LEU A 99 3.64 15.53 -1.53
N ALA A 100 4.84 15.61 -0.97
CA ALA A 100 5.03 15.99 0.41
C ALA A 100 6.44 16.53 0.67
N THR A 101 6.55 17.31 1.75
CA THR A 101 7.81 17.75 2.33
C THR A 101 7.84 17.33 3.80
N LEU A 102 8.92 16.67 4.25
CA LEU A 102 9.15 16.32 5.64
C LEU A 102 10.26 17.19 6.23
N ARG A 103 9.97 17.78 7.41
CA ARG A 103 10.93 18.55 8.21
C ARG A 103 10.99 17.98 9.61
N VAL A 104 12.17 17.70 10.10
CA VAL A 104 12.35 17.39 11.53
C VAL A 104 12.23 18.69 12.31
N ILE A 105 11.30 18.72 13.27
CA ILE A 105 10.99 19.92 14.05
C ILE A 105 11.36 19.78 15.50
N ASP A 106 11.53 18.54 16.01
CA ASP A 106 11.85 18.27 17.39
C ASP A 106 12.40 16.84 17.56
N THR A 107 12.92 16.57 18.74
CA THR A 107 13.25 15.23 19.22
C THR A 107 12.30 14.83 20.34
N SER A 108 11.71 13.65 20.26
CA SER A 108 10.81 13.11 21.29
C SER A 108 10.98 11.61 21.41
N ALA A 109 10.81 11.08 22.61
CA ALA A 109 10.81 9.63 22.79
C ALA A 109 9.77 9.00 21.84
N PRO A 110 10.09 7.85 21.20
CA PRO A 110 9.11 7.11 20.41
C PRO A 110 7.84 6.83 21.22
N ALA A 111 6.68 6.91 20.58
CA ALA A 111 5.43 6.53 21.25
C ALA A 111 5.43 5.01 21.51
N PRO A 112 4.71 4.55 22.57
CA PRO A 112 4.49 3.14 22.77
C PRO A 112 3.87 2.52 21.51
N GLY A 113 4.53 1.53 20.93
CA GLY A 113 4.09 0.86 19.71
C GLY A 113 4.83 1.29 18.43
N ASP A 114 5.43 2.48 18.35
CA ASP A 114 6.17 2.92 17.15
C ASP A 114 7.24 1.91 16.73
N ALA A 115 8.01 1.39 17.69
CA ALA A 115 9.05 0.39 17.41
C ALA A 115 8.48 -0.93 16.90
N ALA A 116 7.33 -1.38 17.43
CA ALA A 116 6.67 -2.61 16.99
C ALA A 116 6.10 -2.45 15.57
N LEU A 117 5.48 -1.30 15.28
CA LEU A 117 4.98 -0.99 13.93
C LEU A 117 6.13 -0.87 12.92
N ALA A 118 7.24 -0.22 13.29
CA ALA A 118 8.40 -0.12 12.42
C ALA A 118 9.02 -1.50 12.13
N ALA A 119 9.10 -2.38 13.12
CA ALA A 119 9.53 -3.76 12.93
C ALA A 119 8.58 -4.56 12.02
N ALA A 120 7.27 -4.33 12.11
CA ALA A 120 6.27 -4.99 11.29
C ALA A 120 6.40 -4.67 9.79
N ILE A 121 6.92 -3.49 9.42
CA ILE A 121 7.14 -3.11 8.02
C ILE A 121 7.99 -4.15 7.28
N GLY A 122 9.06 -4.64 7.90
CA GLY A 122 9.96 -5.63 7.30
C GLY A 122 9.35 -7.02 7.10
N HIS A 123 8.25 -7.32 7.80
CA HIS A 123 7.56 -8.60 7.76
C HIS A 123 6.27 -8.56 6.92
N ARG A 124 5.83 -7.38 6.51
CA ARG A 124 4.61 -7.20 5.73
C ARG A 124 4.73 -7.78 4.32
N HIS A 125 3.79 -8.65 3.96
CA HIS A 125 3.63 -9.20 2.61
C HIS A 125 2.19 -9.00 2.12
N THR A 126 1.98 -8.98 0.80
CA THR A 126 0.66 -9.22 0.20
C THR A 126 0.49 -10.72 0.08
N ASP A 127 -0.46 -11.28 0.81
CA ASP A 127 -0.74 -12.72 0.77
C ASP A 127 -2.06 -12.98 0.03
N ARG A 128 -1.94 -13.55 -1.16
CA ARG A 128 -3.08 -13.90 -2.02
C ARG A 128 -3.58 -15.32 -1.82
N ARG A 129 -2.91 -16.08 -0.94
CA ARG A 129 -3.34 -17.43 -0.58
C ARG A 129 -4.61 -17.37 0.28
N PRO A 130 -5.40 -18.44 0.36
CA PRO A 130 -6.51 -18.52 1.30
C PRO A 130 -6.04 -18.35 2.74
N PHE A 131 -6.83 -17.63 3.52
CA PHE A 131 -6.58 -17.44 4.94
C PHE A 131 -7.19 -18.56 5.78
N ASP A 132 -6.71 -18.69 7.02
CA ASP A 132 -7.33 -19.56 8.02
C ASP A 132 -8.80 -19.12 8.24
N PRO A 133 -9.75 -20.06 8.35
CA PRO A 133 -11.17 -19.74 8.54
C PRO A 133 -11.51 -19.12 9.90
N ALA A 134 -10.54 -18.93 10.79
CA ALA A 134 -10.77 -18.34 12.09
C ALA A 134 -11.26 -16.88 11.98
N ASP A 135 -12.31 -16.56 12.72
CA ASP A 135 -12.86 -15.22 12.78
C ASP A 135 -11.87 -14.24 13.44
N MET A 136 -11.78 -13.03 12.90
CA MET A 136 -11.04 -11.96 13.54
C MET A 136 -11.83 -11.38 14.73
N PRO A 137 -11.21 -11.27 15.93
CA PRO A 137 -11.84 -10.59 17.05
C PRO A 137 -12.21 -9.14 16.71
N GLY A 138 -13.35 -8.68 17.16
CA GLY A 138 -13.83 -7.30 16.94
C GLY A 138 -12.86 -6.23 17.48
N GLU A 139 -12.00 -6.56 18.42
CA GLU A 139 -10.95 -5.68 18.94
C GLU A 139 -9.88 -5.41 17.88
N LEU A 140 -9.45 -6.42 17.12
CA LEU A 140 -8.52 -6.24 16.02
C LEU A 140 -9.11 -5.33 14.94
N ILE A 141 -10.39 -5.54 14.58
CA ILE A 141 -11.09 -4.67 13.61
C ILE A 141 -11.12 -3.23 14.11
N ARG A 142 -11.40 -3.01 15.40
CA ARG A 142 -11.37 -1.65 15.99
C ARG A 142 -9.97 -1.04 15.94
N GLY A 143 -8.92 -1.82 16.20
CA GLY A 143 -7.54 -1.37 16.07
C GLY A 143 -7.16 -0.94 14.65
N LEU A 144 -7.61 -1.70 13.64
CA LEU A 144 -7.41 -1.37 12.23
C LEU A 144 -8.17 -0.08 11.83
N ARG A 145 -9.41 0.11 12.34
CA ARG A 145 -10.16 1.36 12.13
C ARG A 145 -9.44 2.56 12.73
N ALA A 146 -9.04 2.47 13.98
CA ALA A 146 -8.30 3.54 14.65
C ALA A 146 -7.03 3.91 13.87
N ALA A 147 -6.33 2.92 13.31
CA ALA A 147 -5.16 3.15 12.48
C ALA A 147 -5.45 3.96 11.21
N ALA A 148 -6.61 3.75 10.57
CA ALA A 148 -7.02 4.55 9.42
C ALA A 148 -7.45 5.97 9.84
N GLU A 149 -8.19 6.08 10.95
CA GLU A 149 -8.68 7.35 11.50
C GLU A 149 -7.52 8.29 11.90
N GLU A 150 -6.39 7.75 12.39
CA GLU A 150 -5.18 8.54 12.68
C GLU A 150 -4.58 9.23 11.45
N GLU A 151 -4.88 8.75 10.24
CA GLU A 151 -4.46 9.37 8.98
C GLU A 151 -5.62 10.14 8.30
N GLY A 152 -6.73 10.37 8.99
CA GLY A 152 -7.89 11.10 8.48
C GLY A 152 -8.70 10.33 7.44
N CYS A 153 -8.66 9.00 7.49
CA CYS A 153 -9.41 8.10 6.61
C CYS A 153 -10.40 7.28 7.43
N TRP A 154 -11.44 6.77 6.79
CA TRP A 154 -12.34 5.79 7.40
C TRP A 154 -12.00 4.38 6.91
N LEU A 155 -12.28 3.38 7.76
CA LEU A 155 -12.12 1.96 7.44
C LEU A 155 -13.34 1.20 7.94
N ASP A 156 -14.16 0.73 7.02
CA ASP A 156 -15.39 0.04 7.36
C ASP A 156 -15.34 -1.46 7.05
N PRO A 157 -15.67 -2.33 8.03
CA PRO A 157 -15.78 -3.75 7.79
C PRO A 157 -17.07 -4.06 7.05
N LEU A 158 -16.97 -4.81 5.95
CA LEU A 158 -18.11 -5.28 5.18
C LEU A 158 -18.69 -6.54 5.84
N THR A 159 -19.59 -6.34 6.81
CA THR A 159 -20.16 -7.42 7.62
C THR A 159 -21.53 -7.92 7.13
N ARG A 160 -22.26 -7.10 6.38
CA ARG A 160 -23.58 -7.46 5.86
C ARG A 160 -23.44 -8.46 4.71
N THR A 161 -24.20 -9.54 4.77
CA THR A 161 -24.16 -10.61 3.76
C THR A 161 -24.54 -10.11 2.38
N ASP A 162 -25.56 -9.25 2.26
CA ASP A 162 -25.98 -8.66 1.00
C ASP A 162 -24.88 -7.79 0.35
N ALA A 163 -24.21 -6.95 1.14
CA ALA A 163 -23.10 -6.12 0.68
C ALA A 163 -21.87 -6.96 0.28
N ARG A 164 -21.61 -8.08 0.96
CA ARG A 164 -20.53 -9.03 0.58
C ARG A 164 -20.84 -9.70 -0.77
N VAL A 165 -22.09 -10.14 -0.97
CA VAL A 165 -22.52 -10.72 -2.26
C VAL A 165 -22.42 -9.68 -3.37
N GLU A 166 -22.87 -8.44 -3.13
CA GLU A 166 -22.77 -7.35 -4.08
C GLU A 166 -21.31 -7.05 -4.45
N LEU A 167 -20.42 -6.94 -3.46
CA LEU A 167 -18.99 -6.76 -3.70
C LEU A 167 -18.39 -7.93 -4.51
N SER A 168 -18.78 -9.16 -4.24
CA SER A 168 -18.32 -10.34 -4.98
C SER A 168 -18.70 -10.24 -6.47
N VAL A 169 -19.92 -9.78 -6.77
CA VAL A 169 -20.38 -9.54 -8.16
C VAL A 169 -19.60 -8.40 -8.82
N ILE A 170 -19.36 -7.29 -8.10
CA ILE A 170 -18.59 -6.14 -8.59
C ILE A 170 -17.16 -6.57 -8.93
N LEU A 171 -16.51 -7.32 -8.02
CA LEU A 171 -15.15 -7.83 -8.23
C LEU A 171 -15.06 -8.78 -9.44
N ALA A 172 -16.03 -9.70 -9.58
CA ALA A 172 -16.07 -10.59 -10.72
C ALA A 172 -16.29 -9.84 -12.05
N HIS A 173 -17.11 -8.78 -12.02
CA HIS A 173 -17.33 -7.94 -13.20
C HIS A 173 -16.07 -7.13 -13.56
N ALA A 174 -15.40 -6.53 -12.56
CA ALA A 174 -14.16 -5.81 -12.80
C ALA A 174 -13.06 -6.74 -13.34
N ASP A 175 -12.91 -7.92 -12.76
CA ASP A 175 -11.97 -8.94 -13.22
C ASP A 175 -12.25 -9.38 -14.66
N TRP A 176 -13.54 -9.53 -15.02
CA TRP A 176 -13.93 -9.84 -16.38
C TRP A 176 -13.53 -8.72 -17.37
N ILE A 177 -13.75 -7.44 -17.00
CA ILE A 177 -13.35 -6.29 -17.84
C ILE A 177 -11.83 -6.30 -18.03
N GLU A 178 -11.06 -6.40 -16.93
CA GLU A 178 -9.60 -6.38 -16.94
C GLU A 178 -9.02 -7.54 -17.77
N THR A 179 -9.57 -8.73 -17.65
CA THR A 179 -9.09 -9.92 -18.39
C THR A 179 -9.44 -9.89 -19.88
N HIS A 180 -10.47 -9.13 -20.28
CA HIS A 180 -10.88 -8.98 -21.69
C HIS A 180 -10.36 -7.68 -22.34
N ASP A 181 -9.62 -6.86 -21.62
CA ASP A 181 -8.94 -5.69 -22.19
C ASP A 181 -7.50 -6.03 -22.59
N PRO A 182 -7.17 -6.06 -23.89
CA PRO A 182 -5.81 -6.36 -24.35
C PRO A 182 -4.75 -5.36 -23.86
N ALA A 183 -5.12 -4.08 -23.65
CA ALA A 183 -4.21 -3.07 -23.15
C ALA A 183 -3.86 -3.33 -21.68
N TYR A 184 -4.89 -3.69 -20.89
CA TYR A 184 -4.70 -4.08 -19.50
C TYR A 184 -3.81 -5.33 -19.36
N GLN A 185 -4.07 -6.37 -20.17
CA GLN A 185 -3.28 -7.60 -20.17
C GLN A 185 -1.81 -7.34 -20.54
N ALA A 186 -1.57 -6.49 -21.54
CA ALA A 186 -0.22 -6.09 -21.93
C ALA A 186 0.51 -5.32 -20.81
N GLU A 187 -0.21 -4.43 -20.11
CA GLU A 187 0.35 -3.70 -18.97
C GLU A 187 0.64 -4.63 -17.78
N LEU A 188 -0.27 -5.54 -17.46
CA LEU A 188 -0.07 -6.52 -16.39
C LEU A 188 1.14 -7.44 -16.66
N LEU A 189 1.29 -7.89 -17.91
CA LEU A 189 2.45 -8.67 -18.35
C LEU A 189 3.75 -7.86 -18.22
N ARG A 190 3.73 -6.58 -18.56
CA ARG A 190 4.87 -5.67 -18.40
C ARG A 190 5.32 -5.55 -16.94
N TRP A 191 4.41 -5.65 -15.97
CA TRP A 191 4.72 -5.58 -14.54
C TRP A 191 4.86 -6.95 -13.86
N SER A 192 4.72 -8.06 -14.59
CA SER A 192 5.02 -9.41 -14.10
C SER A 192 6.51 -9.72 -14.27
N ARG A 193 7.12 -10.39 -13.29
CA ARG A 193 8.54 -10.71 -13.30
C ARG A 193 8.79 -12.19 -13.24
N THR A 194 9.57 -12.69 -14.20
CA THR A 194 10.10 -14.06 -14.22
C THR A 194 11.49 -14.14 -13.62
N ASP A 195 12.24 -13.05 -13.69
CA ASP A 195 13.57 -12.93 -13.09
C ASP A 195 13.43 -12.83 -11.56
N PRO A 196 14.02 -13.78 -10.79
CA PRO A 196 13.98 -13.75 -9.34
C PRO A 196 14.78 -12.58 -8.75
N ASP A 197 15.68 -11.98 -9.52
CA ASP A 197 16.50 -10.85 -9.09
C ASP A 197 15.90 -9.48 -9.44
N ALA A 198 14.74 -9.45 -10.12
CA ALA A 198 14.04 -8.21 -10.43
C ALA A 198 13.69 -7.42 -9.17
N THR A 199 14.02 -6.14 -9.17
CA THR A 199 13.81 -5.23 -8.03
C THR A 199 12.46 -4.50 -8.05
N ASP A 200 11.66 -4.73 -9.08
CA ASP A 200 10.31 -4.18 -9.25
C ASP A 200 9.35 -5.21 -9.85
N GLY A 201 8.09 -4.84 -10.02
CA GLY A 201 7.06 -5.71 -10.57
C GLY A 201 6.63 -6.82 -9.61
N VAL A 202 5.69 -7.65 -10.04
CA VAL A 202 5.14 -8.77 -9.26
C VAL A 202 5.90 -10.05 -9.60
N PRO A 203 6.69 -10.60 -8.67
CA PRO A 203 7.44 -11.82 -8.93
C PRO A 203 6.50 -13.03 -8.95
N ARG A 204 6.75 -13.98 -9.84
CA ARG A 204 5.96 -15.21 -9.95
C ARG A 204 5.91 -16.04 -8.67
N SER A 205 6.96 -15.99 -7.88
CA SER A 205 7.04 -16.73 -6.61
C SER A 205 5.94 -16.42 -5.60
N VAL A 206 5.26 -15.26 -5.75
CA VAL A 206 4.14 -14.83 -4.89
C VAL A 206 2.79 -14.84 -5.62
N VAL A 207 2.76 -15.28 -6.88
CA VAL A 207 1.53 -15.41 -7.66
C VAL A 207 0.89 -16.77 -7.38
N VAL A 208 -0.41 -16.76 -7.15
CA VAL A 208 -1.25 -17.92 -6.85
C VAL A 208 -1.92 -18.38 -8.13
N GLY A 209 -1.90 -19.66 -8.43
CA GLY A 209 -2.50 -20.22 -9.64
C GLY A 209 -4.01 -20.08 -9.68
N SER A 210 -4.58 -20.05 -10.88
CA SER A 210 -6.01 -19.84 -11.14
C SER A 210 -6.93 -20.86 -10.45
N GLU A 211 -6.44 -22.07 -10.19
CA GLU A 211 -7.20 -23.09 -9.44
C GLU A 211 -7.49 -22.66 -7.99
N THR A 212 -6.59 -21.87 -7.39
CA THR A 212 -6.74 -21.35 -6.05
C THR A 212 -7.79 -20.24 -5.97
N GLN A 213 -7.91 -19.43 -7.01
CA GLN A 213 -8.88 -18.32 -7.05
C GLN A 213 -10.33 -18.81 -6.94
N ARG A 214 -10.62 -20.04 -7.37
CA ARG A 214 -11.96 -20.64 -7.26
C ARG A 214 -12.40 -20.96 -5.83
N GLN A 215 -11.52 -20.82 -4.86
CA GLN A 215 -11.78 -21.17 -3.46
C GLN A 215 -12.05 -19.94 -2.58
N SER A 216 -11.87 -18.75 -3.11
CA SER A 216 -12.21 -17.50 -2.43
C SER A 216 -13.63 -17.05 -2.75
N GLU A 217 -14.32 -16.48 -1.75
CA GLU A 217 -15.60 -15.78 -1.93
C GLU A 217 -15.46 -14.59 -2.90
N PHE A 218 -14.25 -14.05 -3.04
CA PHE A 218 -13.95 -12.89 -3.87
C PHE A 218 -12.95 -13.25 -4.96
N SER A 219 -13.21 -12.78 -6.20
CA SER A 219 -12.24 -12.87 -7.28
C SER A 219 -10.97 -12.10 -6.92
N LEU A 220 -9.83 -12.76 -6.99
CA LEU A 220 -8.52 -12.14 -6.84
C LEU A 220 -7.97 -11.81 -8.22
N ARG A 221 -7.23 -10.70 -8.35
CA ARG A 221 -6.56 -10.36 -9.61
C ARG A 221 -5.64 -11.48 -10.05
N ASP A 222 -5.82 -11.94 -11.27
CA ASP A 222 -4.99 -12.99 -11.86
C ASP A 222 -3.70 -12.40 -12.42
N PHE A 223 -2.60 -12.63 -11.71
CA PHE A 223 -1.24 -12.31 -12.17
C PHE A 223 -0.60 -13.47 -12.94
N ASP A 224 -1.29 -14.61 -13.08
CA ASP A 224 -0.78 -15.78 -13.78
C ASP A 224 -1.13 -15.75 -15.29
N VAL A 225 -0.90 -14.61 -15.93
CA VAL A 225 -1.21 -14.35 -17.33
C VAL A 225 -0.65 -15.42 -18.30
N VAL A 226 0.35 -16.17 -17.88
CA VAL A 226 1.05 -17.18 -18.70
C VAL A 226 0.98 -18.60 -18.12
N GLY A 227 0.18 -18.85 -17.09
CA GLY A 227 -0.02 -20.17 -16.50
C GLY A 227 1.20 -20.76 -15.81
N GLN A 228 2.01 -19.93 -15.14
CA GLN A 228 3.24 -20.33 -14.46
C GLN A 228 3.32 -19.78 -13.03
N ALA A 229 2.20 -19.79 -12.30
CA ALA A 229 2.16 -19.38 -10.91
C ALA A 229 3.14 -20.17 -10.03
N GLY A 230 3.81 -19.46 -9.11
CA GLY A 230 4.77 -20.07 -8.19
C GLY A 230 4.12 -20.68 -6.95
N GLN A 231 2.85 -20.38 -6.67
CA GLN A 231 2.13 -20.88 -5.50
C GLN A 231 1.00 -21.81 -5.95
N HIS A 232 1.09 -23.07 -5.58
CA HIS A 232 0.05 -24.09 -5.80
C HIS A 232 -0.51 -24.52 -4.46
N LEU A 233 -1.81 -24.45 -4.28
CA LEU A 233 -2.45 -24.94 -3.06
C LEU A 233 -2.68 -26.43 -3.14
N ARG A 234 -2.43 -27.11 -2.03
CA ARG A 234 -2.61 -28.55 -1.89
C ARG A 234 -3.99 -28.95 -1.38
N ASP A 235 -4.73 -28.03 -0.77
CA ASP A 235 -6.00 -28.32 -0.10
C ASP A 235 -7.03 -27.21 -0.36
N PRO A 236 -8.20 -27.52 -0.96
CA PRO A 236 -9.26 -26.55 -1.19
C PRO A 236 -9.97 -26.21 0.12
N ARG A 237 -9.57 -25.10 0.75
CA ARG A 237 -10.29 -24.55 1.91
C ARG A 237 -11.15 -23.39 1.47
N VAL A 238 -12.38 -23.35 1.93
CA VAL A 238 -13.22 -22.16 1.81
C VAL A 238 -12.80 -21.20 2.92
N GLU A 239 -12.29 -20.05 2.54
CA GLU A 239 -11.92 -18.99 3.47
C GLU A 239 -13.11 -18.07 3.77
N HIS A 240 -13.11 -17.44 4.95
CA HIS A 240 -14.05 -16.37 5.32
C HIS A 240 -13.25 -15.14 5.78
N PRO A 241 -12.58 -14.42 4.86
CA PRO A 241 -11.75 -13.29 5.23
C PRO A 241 -12.58 -12.13 5.75
N GLY A 242 -12.01 -11.33 6.65
CA GLY A 242 -12.50 -10.00 6.89
C GLY A 242 -12.31 -9.16 5.63
N VAL A 243 -13.34 -8.44 5.22
CA VAL A 243 -13.28 -7.47 4.13
C VAL A 243 -13.45 -6.09 4.71
N LEU A 244 -12.46 -5.23 4.46
CA LEU A 244 -12.42 -3.86 4.97
C LEU A 244 -12.34 -2.90 3.78
N VAL A 245 -13.14 -1.85 3.80
CA VAL A 245 -13.12 -0.80 2.80
C VAL A 245 -12.50 0.43 3.42
N LEU A 246 -11.34 0.84 2.89
CA LEU A 246 -10.65 2.08 3.24
C LEU A 246 -11.14 3.18 2.32
N GLY A 247 -11.50 4.34 2.88
CA GLY A 247 -11.93 5.47 2.08
C GLY A 247 -11.67 6.83 2.72
N THR A 248 -12.00 7.84 1.94
CA THR A 248 -11.83 9.26 2.25
C THR A 248 -13.12 10.03 2.00
N ASP A 249 -13.27 11.20 2.58
CA ASP A 249 -14.47 12.04 2.40
C ASP A 249 -14.53 12.66 1.01
N ALA A 250 -13.36 12.95 0.41
CA ALA A 250 -13.23 13.50 -0.95
C ALA A 250 -12.34 12.60 -1.82
N ASP A 251 -12.10 12.95 -3.09
CA ASP A 251 -11.37 12.12 -4.07
C ASP A 251 -10.39 12.99 -4.87
N GLY A 252 -9.45 13.59 -4.18
CA GLY A 252 -8.38 14.38 -4.79
C GLY A 252 -6.98 13.90 -4.39
N PRO A 253 -5.93 14.49 -4.96
CA PRO A 253 -4.55 14.07 -4.69
C PRO A 253 -4.15 14.05 -3.21
N ALA A 254 -4.65 15.00 -2.39
CA ALA A 254 -4.42 15.00 -0.95
C ALA A 254 -5.10 13.81 -0.27
N ASP A 255 -6.33 13.47 -0.69
CA ASP A 255 -7.07 12.33 -0.16
C ASP A 255 -6.39 11.02 -0.55
N TRP A 256 -5.88 10.91 -1.78
CA TRP A 256 -5.13 9.74 -2.24
C TRP A 256 -3.83 9.55 -1.46
N LEU A 257 -3.11 10.65 -1.19
CA LEU A 257 -1.87 10.62 -0.41
C LEU A 257 -2.16 10.12 1.03
N ARG A 258 -3.21 10.66 1.67
CA ARG A 258 -3.65 10.23 3.01
C ARG A 258 -4.14 8.79 3.02
N ALA A 259 -4.91 8.38 2.01
CA ALA A 259 -5.35 6.98 1.87
C ALA A 259 -4.16 6.01 1.75
N GLY A 260 -3.09 6.42 1.07
CA GLY A 260 -1.84 5.66 1.00
C GLY A 260 -1.16 5.54 2.36
N ARG A 261 -1.07 6.64 3.12
CA ARG A 261 -0.56 6.65 4.51
C ARG A 261 -1.39 5.75 5.41
N ALA A 262 -2.73 5.87 5.34
CA ALA A 262 -3.66 5.06 6.10
C ALA A 262 -3.54 3.56 5.74
N LEU A 263 -3.45 3.24 4.46
CA LEU A 263 -3.23 1.86 4.00
C LEU A 263 -1.97 1.27 4.62
N ALA A 264 -0.85 1.99 4.58
CA ALA A 264 0.41 1.51 5.13
C ALA A 264 0.34 1.32 6.66
N ARG A 265 -0.31 2.24 7.38
CA ARG A 265 -0.51 2.12 8.83
C ARG A 265 -1.41 0.92 9.17
N VAL A 266 -2.53 0.76 8.49
CA VAL A 266 -3.45 -0.39 8.67
C VAL A 266 -2.72 -1.70 8.42
N LEU A 267 -1.93 -1.79 7.36
CA LEU A 267 -1.14 -2.99 7.05
C LEU A 267 -0.04 -3.26 8.08
N ALA A 268 0.61 -2.22 8.63
CA ALA A 268 1.60 -2.38 9.69
C ALA A 268 0.96 -2.89 10.99
N VAL A 269 -0.21 -2.35 11.36
CA VAL A 269 -1.00 -2.81 12.52
C VAL A 269 -1.46 -4.25 12.32
N ALA A 270 -2.01 -4.59 11.15
CA ALA A 270 -2.41 -5.96 10.81
C ALA A 270 -1.23 -6.94 10.94
N THR A 271 -0.08 -6.59 10.35
CA THR A 271 1.14 -7.42 10.41
C THR A 271 1.64 -7.58 11.85
N SER A 272 1.65 -6.49 12.63
CA SER A 272 2.04 -6.53 14.06
C SER A 272 1.12 -7.43 14.90
N ALA A 273 -0.15 -7.56 14.48
CA ALA A 273 -1.14 -8.45 15.10
C ALA A 273 -1.10 -9.89 14.54
N GLY A 274 -0.15 -10.23 13.68
CA GLY A 274 -0.02 -11.56 13.06
C GLY A 274 -1.05 -11.84 11.96
N LEU A 275 -1.69 -10.80 11.41
CA LEU A 275 -2.65 -10.91 10.31
C LEU A 275 -1.92 -10.79 8.96
N ALA A 276 -2.44 -11.52 7.97
CA ALA A 276 -2.12 -11.36 6.57
C ALA A 276 -3.16 -10.46 5.88
N ALA A 277 -2.75 -9.79 4.81
CA ALA A 277 -3.62 -8.91 4.05
C ALA A 277 -3.38 -9.02 2.54
N SER A 278 -4.43 -8.81 1.77
CA SER A 278 -4.40 -8.74 0.30
C SER A 278 -5.30 -7.62 -0.20
N PRO A 279 -4.77 -6.64 -0.95
CA PRO A 279 -5.58 -5.64 -1.63
C PRO A 279 -6.44 -6.28 -2.73
N LEU A 280 -7.70 -5.84 -2.83
CA LEU A 280 -8.66 -6.15 -3.90
C LEU A 280 -8.87 -4.88 -4.74
N GLY A 281 -7.85 -4.52 -5.55
CA GLY A 281 -7.82 -3.25 -6.27
C GLY A 281 -8.77 -3.19 -7.46
N GLN A 282 -9.05 -4.31 -8.15
CA GLN A 282 -9.78 -4.33 -9.42
C GLN A 282 -11.15 -3.64 -9.35
N ALA A 283 -11.90 -3.77 -8.25
CA ALA A 283 -13.19 -3.10 -8.10
C ALA A 283 -13.07 -1.56 -7.91
N ILE A 284 -11.87 -1.08 -7.59
CA ILE A 284 -11.58 0.34 -7.33
C ILE A 284 -10.86 1.01 -8.52
N ASP A 285 -10.24 0.23 -9.40
CA ASP A 285 -9.43 0.76 -10.51
C ASP A 285 -10.30 1.38 -11.60
N LEU A 286 -11.46 0.78 -11.86
CA LEU A 286 -12.42 1.29 -12.80
C LEU A 286 -13.42 2.24 -12.13
N GLU A 287 -13.62 3.43 -12.70
CA GLU A 287 -14.58 4.43 -12.17
C GLU A 287 -15.98 3.86 -12.00
N ALA A 288 -16.46 3.11 -12.98
CA ALA A 288 -17.79 2.51 -12.94
C ALA A 288 -17.98 1.52 -11.78
N THR A 289 -17.01 0.63 -11.54
CA THR A 289 -17.08 -0.35 -10.45
C THR A 289 -16.82 0.31 -9.09
N ARG A 290 -15.97 1.33 -9.02
CA ARG A 290 -15.75 2.14 -7.82
C ARG A 290 -17.04 2.86 -7.36
N ALA A 291 -17.84 3.35 -8.29
CA ALA A 291 -19.14 3.93 -7.98
C ALA A 291 -20.10 2.90 -7.36
N LEU A 292 -20.12 1.67 -7.87
CA LEU A 292 -20.91 0.57 -7.30
C LEU A 292 -20.43 0.18 -5.89
N VAL A 293 -19.11 0.12 -5.66
CA VAL A 293 -18.56 -0.12 -4.32
C VAL A 293 -19.01 0.96 -3.34
N ARG A 294 -19.03 2.22 -3.76
CA ARG A 294 -19.55 3.33 -2.94
C ARG A 294 -21.01 3.10 -2.54
N GLU A 295 -21.85 2.66 -3.45
CA GLU A 295 -23.27 2.36 -3.16
C GLU A 295 -23.39 1.19 -2.18
N ALA A 296 -22.66 0.09 -2.41
CA ALA A 296 -22.65 -1.09 -1.55
C ALA A 296 -22.18 -0.79 -0.11
N THR A 297 -21.32 0.23 0.06
CA THR A 297 -20.79 0.69 1.36
C THR A 297 -21.62 1.80 2.02
N GLY A 298 -22.80 2.13 1.49
CA GLY A 298 -23.71 3.10 2.10
C GLY A 298 -23.59 4.52 1.54
N GLY A 299 -22.84 4.74 0.48
CA GLY A 299 -22.84 6.00 -0.30
C GLY A 299 -22.06 7.17 0.31
N LEU A 300 -21.35 6.97 1.42
CA LEU A 300 -20.58 8.01 2.09
C LEU A 300 -19.12 8.03 1.62
N GLY A 301 -18.61 9.21 1.25
CA GLY A 301 -17.23 9.39 0.82
C GLY A 301 -16.86 8.61 -0.44
N THR A 302 -15.58 8.32 -0.61
CA THR A 302 -15.02 7.59 -1.75
C THR A 302 -14.17 6.42 -1.26
N ALA A 303 -14.47 5.20 -1.75
CA ALA A 303 -13.65 4.03 -1.50
C ALA A 303 -12.30 4.16 -2.23
N GLN A 304 -11.21 4.03 -1.50
CA GLN A 304 -9.85 4.15 -2.01
C GLN A 304 -9.15 2.81 -2.16
N MET A 305 -9.45 1.84 -1.26
CA MET A 305 -8.92 0.48 -1.31
C MET A 305 -9.85 -0.50 -0.62
N ILE A 306 -9.94 -1.71 -1.13
CA ILE A 306 -10.56 -2.84 -0.46
C ILE A 306 -9.47 -3.78 0.02
N LEU A 307 -9.55 -4.23 1.25
CA LEU A 307 -8.60 -5.15 1.85
C LEU A 307 -9.30 -6.44 2.27
N ARG A 308 -8.74 -7.55 1.86
CA ARG A 308 -8.99 -8.86 2.45
C ARG A 308 -7.97 -9.08 3.55
N VAL A 309 -8.42 -9.37 4.77
CA VAL A 309 -7.58 -9.52 5.96
C VAL A 309 -7.99 -10.76 6.73
N GLY A 310 -7.04 -11.50 7.27
CA GLY A 310 -7.29 -12.70 8.05
C GLY A 310 -6.00 -13.31 8.61
N TYR A 311 -6.11 -14.39 9.35
CA TYR A 311 -4.93 -15.13 9.80
C TYR A 311 -4.32 -15.90 8.61
N PRO A 312 -2.99 -15.89 8.45
CA PRO A 312 -2.34 -16.74 7.46
C PRO A 312 -2.58 -18.22 7.80
N ASP A 313 -2.63 -19.10 6.79
CA ASP A 313 -2.68 -20.54 7.03
C ASP A 313 -1.42 -20.97 7.80
N PRO A 314 -1.55 -21.53 9.03
CA PRO A 314 -0.40 -21.93 9.84
C PRO A 314 0.43 -23.05 9.22
N ALA A 315 -0.11 -23.79 8.26
CA ALA A 315 0.60 -24.84 7.52
C ALA A 315 1.31 -24.30 6.26
N ALA A 316 1.08 -23.03 5.88
CA ALA A 316 1.70 -22.45 4.70
C ALA A 316 3.13 -21.99 5.00
N GLU A 317 4.05 -22.30 4.08
CA GLU A 317 5.42 -21.77 4.17
C GLU A 317 5.42 -20.23 4.07
N PRO A 318 6.35 -19.55 4.75
CA PRO A 318 6.51 -18.10 4.61
C PRO A 318 6.71 -17.69 3.15
N LEU A 319 6.07 -16.61 2.75
CA LEU A 319 6.30 -16.02 1.42
C LEU A 319 7.71 -15.47 1.33
N PRO A 320 8.40 -15.64 0.18
CA PRO A 320 9.70 -15.01 -0.03
C PRO A 320 9.55 -13.49 -0.05
N PRO A 321 10.57 -12.76 0.43
CA PRO A 321 10.56 -11.30 0.39
C PRO A 321 10.56 -10.82 -1.07
N THR A 322 9.66 -9.89 -1.38
CA THR A 322 9.67 -9.21 -2.68
C THR A 322 10.77 -8.15 -2.69
N ARG A 323 11.66 -8.20 -3.66
CA ARG A 323 12.75 -7.24 -3.80
C ARG A 323 12.26 -5.81 -4.06
N ARG A 324 13.11 -4.85 -3.78
CA ARG A 324 12.86 -3.42 -3.95
C ARG A 324 13.99 -2.76 -4.71
N ARG A 325 13.70 -1.61 -5.30
CA ARG A 325 14.70 -0.77 -5.97
C ARG A 325 15.80 -0.37 -5.00
N PRO A 326 17.07 -0.34 -5.45
CA PRO A 326 18.17 0.22 -4.67
C PRO A 326 17.88 1.65 -4.23
N ILE A 327 18.35 2.01 -3.04
CA ILE A 327 18.08 3.33 -2.47
C ILE A 327 18.64 4.46 -3.35
N ASP A 328 19.77 4.23 -3.99
CA ASP A 328 20.44 5.23 -4.84
C ASP A 328 19.68 5.51 -6.15
N GLU A 329 18.65 4.69 -6.48
CA GLU A 329 17.75 4.96 -7.59
C GLU A 329 16.53 5.81 -7.18
N VAL A 330 16.28 5.98 -5.88
CA VAL A 330 15.08 6.62 -5.36
C VAL A 330 15.36 7.77 -4.41
N LEU A 331 16.64 8.04 -4.07
CA LEU A 331 17.05 9.12 -3.16
C LEU A 331 18.20 9.92 -3.74
N ASP A 332 17.96 11.20 -3.97
CA ASP A 332 18.97 12.19 -4.27
C ASP A 332 19.43 12.90 -2.99
N LEU A 333 20.72 12.91 -2.74
CA LEU A 333 21.34 13.72 -1.69
C LEU A 333 21.99 14.94 -2.35
N VAL A 334 21.39 16.12 -2.16
CA VAL A 334 21.93 17.38 -2.69
C VAL A 334 22.86 17.97 -1.65
N SER A 335 24.15 17.99 -1.97
CA SER A 335 25.15 18.64 -1.11
C SER A 335 24.93 20.14 -1.15
N ASP A 336 24.94 20.78 0.01
CA ASP A 336 24.94 22.24 0.10
C ASP A 336 26.28 22.78 -0.52
N PRO A 337 26.24 23.65 -1.52
CA PRO A 337 27.46 24.23 -2.10
C PRO A 337 28.25 25.10 -1.10
N ALA A 338 27.71 25.38 0.10
CA ALA A 338 28.36 26.18 1.13
C ALA A 338 29.30 25.38 2.08
N SER A 339 29.41 24.06 1.90
CA SER A 339 30.25 23.19 2.74
C SER A 339 31.51 22.64 2.03
N ALA A 340 31.92 23.26 0.92
CA ALA A 340 33.14 22.97 0.19
C ALA A 340 34.20 24.07 0.39
#